data_fb35faf49fca0e76e839d492a8f0d147
#
_entry.id   fb35faf49fca0e76e839d492a8f0d147
#
_cell.length_a   1.000
_cell.length_b   1.000
_cell.length_c   1.000
_cell.angle_alpha   90.00
_cell.angle_beta   90.00
_cell.angle_gamma   90.00
#
_symmetry.space_group_name_H-M   'P 1'
#
loop_
_entity.id
_entity.type
_entity.pdbx_description
1 polymer ?
#
loop_
_entity_poly.entity_id
_entity_poly.type
_entity_poly.pdbx_seq_one_letter_code
_entity_poly.pdbx_strand_id
1 'polypeptide(L)'
;MPEVHYRLSEKSDVPAMARVRAQEWETEEYWNTRIARYLDRELHPQHALLPRVSYSALQGDSLVGFIAGHLTRRFACDGELEWINVIPERRGTAVASELLRLLAAWFVAQNAFRICVDVDPANTTARGFYLRHGAEDLNPHWLFWSNIRVVLGKK
;
A
#
# COMPACT_ATOMS: atom_id res chain seq x y z
N MET A 1 -0.46 -21.02 -15.96
CA MET A 1 -1.01 -19.84 -15.28
C MET A 1 -0.19 -18.64 -15.62
N PRO A 2 -0.80 -17.56 -16.00
CA PRO A 2 -0.03 -16.35 -16.23
C PRO A 2 0.63 -15.90 -14.94
N GLU A 3 1.84 -15.42 -15.08
CA GLU A 3 2.55 -14.85 -13.93
C GLU A 3 2.02 -13.47 -13.63
N VAL A 4 2.22 -13.04 -12.39
CA VAL A 4 1.86 -11.69 -11.98
C VAL A 4 3.05 -10.78 -12.26
N HIS A 5 2.79 -9.66 -12.92
CA HIS A 5 3.79 -8.65 -13.20
C HIS A 5 3.58 -7.46 -12.28
N TYR A 6 4.67 -6.84 -11.88
CA TYR A 6 4.63 -5.69 -10.98
C TYR A 6 5.30 -4.50 -11.65
N ARG A 7 4.64 -3.36 -11.63
CA ARG A 7 5.19 -2.14 -12.21
C ARG A 7 4.62 -0.92 -11.52
N LEU A 8 5.18 0.24 -11.81
CA LEU A 8 4.59 1.50 -11.32
C LEU A 8 3.18 1.63 -11.87
N SER A 9 2.29 2.17 -11.06
CA SER A 9 0.91 2.38 -11.46
C SER A 9 0.84 3.47 -12.54
N GLU A 10 -0.11 3.30 -13.45
CA GLU A 10 -0.38 4.24 -14.53
C GLU A 10 -1.78 4.79 -14.36
N LYS A 11 -2.05 5.93 -14.98
CA LYS A 11 -3.38 6.51 -14.90
C LYS A 11 -4.46 5.56 -15.39
N SER A 12 -4.13 4.75 -16.38
CA SER A 12 -5.09 3.78 -16.92
C SER A 12 -5.43 2.68 -15.92
N ASP A 13 -4.63 2.52 -14.86
CA ASP A 13 -4.93 1.53 -13.82
C ASP A 13 -6.00 2.01 -12.85
N VAL A 14 -6.27 3.31 -12.79
CA VAL A 14 -7.09 3.88 -11.73
C VAL A 14 -8.49 3.28 -11.65
N PRO A 15 -9.20 3.06 -12.77
CA PRO A 15 -10.53 2.45 -12.66
C PRO A 15 -10.50 1.07 -12.00
N ALA A 16 -9.51 0.24 -12.33
CA ALA A 16 -9.40 -1.08 -11.74
C ALA A 16 -8.99 -0.99 -10.26
N MET A 17 -8.10 -0.05 -9.93
CA MET A 17 -7.72 0.17 -8.53
C MET A 17 -8.93 0.60 -7.70
N ALA A 18 -9.74 1.50 -8.27
CA ALA A 18 -10.94 1.97 -7.58
C ALA A 18 -11.93 0.83 -7.37
N ARG A 19 -12.06 -0.05 -8.35
CA ARG A 19 -12.97 -1.19 -8.22
C ARG A 19 -12.54 -2.10 -7.07
N VAL A 20 -11.24 -2.35 -6.94
CA VAL A 20 -10.75 -3.20 -5.86
C VAL A 20 -10.99 -2.54 -4.49
N ARG A 21 -10.70 -1.24 -4.37
CA ARG A 21 -10.92 -0.52 -3.11
C ARG A 21 -12.42 -0.50 -2.73
N ALA A 22 -13.28 -0.30 -3.74
CA ALA A 22 -14.71 -0.16 -3.48
C ALA A 22 -15.33 -1.45 -2.96
N GLN A 23 -14.67 -2.58 -3.12
CA GLN A 23 -15.17 -3.82 -2.54
C GLN A 23 -15.18 -3.78 -1.02
N GLU A 24 -14.41 -2.90 -0.41
CA GLU A 24 -14.35 -2.82 1.03
C GLU A 24 -15.27 -1.74 1.57
N TRP A 25 -15.32 -0.58 0.94
CA TRP A 25 -16.26 0.47 1.32
C TRP A 25 -16.20 1.61 0.33
N GLU A 26 -17.24 2.45 0.34
CA GLU A 26 -17.43 3.54 -0.60
C GLU A 26 -17.66 3.00 -2.01
N THR A 27 -17.72 3.89 -2.98
CA THR A 27 -18.08 3.54 -4.34
C THR A 27 -16.86 3.58 -5.24
N GLU A 28 -16.98 2.96 -6.42
CA GLU A 28 -15.90 3.05 -7.41
C GLU A 28 -15.65 4.48 -7.83
N GLU A 29 -16.73 5.26 -7.95
CA GLU A 29 -16.61 6.67 -8.34
C GLU A 29 -15.80 7.46 -7.31
N TYR A 30 -16.10 7.24 -6.03
CA TYR A 30 -15.37 7.88 -4.95
C TYR A 30 -13.87 7.57 -5.05
N TRP A 31 -13.54 6.29 -5.18
CA TRP A 31 -12.14 5.89 -5.20
C TRP A 31 -11.45 6.28 -6.50
N ASN A 32 -12.20 6.25 -7.62
CA ASN A 32 -11.60 6.64 -8.89
C ASN A 32 -11.10 8.09 -8.82
N THR A 33 -11.91 8.99 -8.28
CA THR A 33 -11.51 10.38 -8.12
C THR A 33 -10.35 10.51 -7.15
N ARG A 34 -10.45 9.84 -6.01
CA ARG A 34 -9.48 10.00 -4.94
C ARG A 34 -8.12 9.44 -5.34
N ILE A 35 -8.10 8.26 -5.95
CA ILE A 35 -6.84 7.64 -6.36
C ILE A 35 -6.20 8.44 -7.48
N ALA A 36 -6.99 8.89 -8.47
CA ALA A 36 -6.45 9.69 -9.56
C ALA A 36 -5.79 10.96 -9.04
N ARG A 37 -6.45 11.64 -8.12
CA ARG A 37 -5.91 12.89 -7.57
C ARG A 37 -4.69 12.64 -6.70
N TYR A 38 -4.66 11.52 -5.98
CA TYR A 38 -3.49 11.16 -5.20
C TYR A 38 -2.29 10.95 -6.12
N LEU A 39 -2.47 10.20 -7.20
CA LEU A 39 -1.38 9.93 -8.15
C LEU A 39 -0.95 11.19 -8.88
N ASP A 40 -1.88 12.11 -9.14
CA ASP A 40 -1.57 13.38 -9.81
C ASP A 40 -0.99 14.42 -8.85
N ARG A 41 -0.81 14.05 -7.56
CA ARG A 41 -0.27 14.93 -6.54
C ARG A 41 -1.18 16.10 -6.22
N GLU A 42 -2.47 15.94 -6.46
CA GLU A 42 -3.48 16.98 -6.17
C GLU A 42 -4.17 16.73 -4.84
N LEU A 43 -4.23 15.47 -4.41
CA LEU A 43 -4.82 15.11 -3.13
C LEU A 43 -3.71 14.73 -2.18
N HIS A 44 -3.70 15.37 -1.01
CA HIS A 44 -2.70 15.07 0.01
C HIS A 44 -3.42 14.54 1.23
N PRO A 45 -3.38 13.23 1.47
CA PRO A 45 -3.90 12.71 2.74
C PRO A 45 -3.24 13.43 3.90
N GLN A 46 -3.92 13.43 5.04
CA GLN A 46 -3.45 14.18 6.19
C GLN A 46 -1.99 13.83 6.49
N HIS A 47 -1.14 14.84 6.63
CA HIS A 47 0.29 14.72 6.91
C HIS A 47 1.11 14.12 5.77
N ALA A 48 0.52 13.91 4.60
CA ALA A 48 1.27 13.35 3.47
C ALA A 48 2.24 14.37 2.90
N LEU A 49 3.43 13.91 2.59
CA LEU A 49 4.45 14.69 1.94
C LEU A 49 4.79 14.03 0.61
N LEU A 50 5.50 14.73 -0.26
CA LEU A 50 6.05 14.16 -1.47
C LEU A 50 7.48 13.73 -1.21
N PRO A 51 7.99 12.77 -1.94
CA PRO A 51 7.35 12.04 -3.04
C PRO A 51 6.41 10.96 -2.56
N ARG A 52 5.69 10.39 -3.54
CA ARG A 52 4.80 9.26 -3.31
C ARG A 52 4.94 8.27 -4.46
N VAL A 53 4.45 7.05 -4.25
CA VAL A 53 4.60 6.01 -5.24
C VAL A 53 3.39 5.08 -5.18
N SER A 54 3.10 4.44 -6.30
CA SER A 54 2.12 3.37 -6.34
C SER A 54 2.62 2.30 -7.30
N TYR A 55 2.47 1.04 -6.88
CA TYR A 55 2.81 -0.12 -7.71
C TYR A 55 1.56 -0.93 -7.97
N SER A 56 1.41 -1.39 -9.19
CA SER A 56 0.30 -2.24 -9.60
C SER A 56 0.80 -3.66 -9.85
N ALA A 57 -0.03 -4.63 -9.49
CA ALA A 57 0.21 -6.04 -9.77
C ALA A 57 -0.80 -6.48 -10.82
N LEU A 58 -0.31 -7.05 -11.92
CA LEU A 58 -1.15 -7.42 -13.05
C LEU A 58 -0.93 -8.87 -13.42
N GLN A 59 -2.03 -9.53 -13.75
CA GLN A 59 -1.98 -10.87 -14.32
C GLN A 59 -2.55 -10.74 -15.73
N GLY A 60 -1.66 -10.81 -16.73
CA GLY A 60 -2.05 -10.38 -18.06
C GLY A 60 -2.37 -8.90 -18.04
N ASP A 61 -3.56 -8.56 -18.54
CA ASP A 61 -4.01 -7.16 -18.54
C ASP A 61 -4.89 -6.83 -17.35
N SER A 62 -5.08 -7.78 -16.43
CA SER A 62 -6.01 -7.59 -15.31
C SER A 62 -5.24 -7.18 -14.06
N LEU A 63 -5.67 -6.09 -13.44
CA LEU A 63 -5.09 -5.67 -12.18
C LEU A 63 -5.59 -6.57 -11.06
N VAL A 64 -4.66 -7.18 -10.33
CA VAL A 64 -4.99 -8.08 -9.22
C VAL A 64 -4.65 -7.47 -7.86
N GLY A 65 -3.94 -6.35 -7.82
CA GLY A 65 -3.65 -5.68 -6.57
C GLY A 65 -2.85 -4.42 -6.81
N PHE A 66 -2.73 -3.62 -5.75
CA PHE A 66 -1.88 -2.43 -5.82
C PHE A 66 -1.49 -1.99 -4.41
N ILE A 67 -0.47 -1.16 -4.34
CA ILE A 67 -0.02 -0.56 -3.09
C ILE A 67 0.40 0.87 -3.37
N ALA A 68 0.21 1.75 -2.38
CA ALA A 68 0.62 3.14 -2.51
C ALA A 68 1.16 3.64 -1.19
N GLY A 69 2.11 4.56 -1.26
CA GLY A 69 2.69 5.15 -0.07
C GLY A 69 3.34 6.48 -0.38
N HIS A 70 3.72 7.20 0.68
CA HIS A 70 4.28 8.53 0.56
C HIS A 70 5.15 8.82 1.79
N LEU A 71 5.94 9.88 1.70
CA LEU A 71 6.68 10.32 2.87
C LEU A 71 5.74 11.08 3.81
N THR A 72 6.11 11.13 5.10
CA THR A 72 5.29 11.79 6.10
C THR A 72 6.19 12.21 7.27
N ARG A 73 5.59 12.93 8.22
CA ARG A 73 6.20 13.14 9.54
C ARG A 73 5.26 12.70 10.64
N ARG A 74 4.16 12.04 10.27
CA ARG A 74 3.17 11.58 11.24
C ARG A 74 3.83 10.61 12.22
N PHE A 75 3.60 10.82 13.52
CA PHE A 75 4.14 9.94 14.57
C PHE A 75 5.67 9.79 14.49
N ALA A 76 6.35 10.85 14.03
CA ALA A 76 7.80 10.82 13.85
C ALA A 76 8.23 9.73 12.86
N CYS A 77 7.33 9.29 11.99
CA CYS A 77 7.67 8.34 10.94
C CYS A 77 8.21 9.07 9.72
N ASP A 78 8.94 8.35 8.90
CA ASP A 78 9.50 8.87 7.66
C ASP A 78 8.55 8.69 6.50
N GLY A 79 7.72 7.66 6.55
CA GLY A 79 6.80 7.37 5.47
C GLY A 79 5.56 6.66 5.98
N GLU A 80 4.58 6.56 5.09
CA GLU A 80 3.29 5.96 5.42
C GLU A 80 2.84 5.10 4.24
N LEU A 81 2.35 3.89 4.55
CA LEU A 81 1.68 3.03 3.58
C LEU A 81 0.24 3.51 3.53
N GLU A 82 -0.19 4.02 2.37
CA GLU A 82 -1.51 4.62 2.25
C GLU A 82 -2.58 3.58 1.95
N TRP A 83 -2.35 2.73 0.93
CA TRP A 83 -3.30 1.70 0.55
C TRP A 83 -2.57 0.45 0.12
N ILE A 84 -3.13 -0.71 0.46
CA ILE A 84 -2.74 -1.99 -0.14
C ILE A 84 -4.01 -2.82 -0.30
N ASN A 85 -4.25 -3.29 -1.51
CA ASN A 85 -5.42 -4.10 -1.80
C ASN A 85 -5.07 -5.17 -2.82
N VAL A 86 -5.65 -6.35 -2.63
CA VAL A 86 -5.52 -7.49 -3.53
C VAL A 86 -6.91 -8.04 -3.75
N ILE A 87 -7.24 -8.44 -4.98
CA ILE A 87 -8.56 -9.00 -5.25
C ILE A 87 -8.76 -10.27 -4.44
N PRO A 88 -10.02 -10.61 -4.09
CA PRO A 88 -10.27 -11.77 -3.22
C PRO A 88 -9.66 -13.06 -3.74
N GLU A 89 -9.67 -13.26 -5.06
CA GLU A 89 -9.17 -14.49 -5.67
C GLU A 89 -7.65 -14.68 -5.49
N ARG A 90 -6.94 -13.60 -5.15
CA ARG A 90 -5.49 -13.67 -4.97
C ARG A 90 -5.07 -13.47 -3.53
N ARG A 91 -6.02 -13.36 -2.60
CA ARG A 91 -5.68 -13.28 -1.19
C ARG A 91 -5.08 -14.59 -0.74
N GLY A 92 -4.14 -14.51 0.19
CA GLY A 92 -3.43 -15.70 0.66
C GLY A 92 -2.33 -16.15 -0.28
N THR A 93 -2.07 -15.40 -1.34
CA THR A 93 -0.95 -15.66 -2.24
C THR A 93 0.17 -14.67 -1.96
N ALA A 94 1.22 -14.71 -2.76
CA ALA A 94 2.38 -13.85 -2.56
C ALA A 94 2.19 -12.42 -3.07
N VAL A 95 1.03 -12.08 -3.63
CA VAL A 95 0.87 -10.76 -4.27
C VAL A 95 1.03 -9.63 -3.26
N ALA A 96 0.35 -9.71 -2.12
CA ALA A 96 0.44 -8.65 -1.12
C ALA A 96 1.85 -8.51 -0.58
N SER A 97 2.52 -9.63 -0.32
CA SER A 97 3.88 -9.62 0.20
C SER A 97 4.85 -9.00 -0.80
N GLU A 98 4.68 -9.29 -2.08
CA GLU A 98 5.56 -8.72 -3.10
C GLU A 98 5.31 -7.22 -3.25
N LEU A 99 4.05 -6.79 -3.20
CA LEU A 99 3.74 -5.37 -3.23
C LEU A 99 4.37 -4.64 -2.05
N LEU A 100 4.26 -5.23 -0.86
CA LEU A 100 4.88 -4.61 0.31
C LEU A 100 6.39 -4.54 0.17
N ARG A 101 7.00 -5.58 -0.39
CA ARG A 101 8.45 -5.59 -0.61
C ARG A 101 8.87 -4.46 -1.56
N LEU A 102 8.10 -4.24 -2.62
CA LEU A 102 8.41 -3.16 -3.57
C LEU A 102 8.31 -1.79 -2.89
N LEU A 103 7.25 -1.59 -2.09
CA LEU A 103 7.11 -0.32 -1.38
C LEU A 103 8.24 -0.14 -0.37
N ALA A 104 8.61 -1.20 0.33
CA ALA A 104 9.70 -1.13 1.30
C ALA A 104 11.00 -0.73 0.62
N ALA A 105 11.29 -1.31 -0.55
CA ALA A 105 12.50 -0.96 -1.30
C ALA A 105 12.46 0.51 -1.72
N TRP A 106 11.29 1.00 -2.12
CA TRP A 106 11.15 2.39 -2.48
C TRP A 106 11.42 3.31 -1.28
N PHE A 107 10.85 2.96 -0.11
CA PHE A 107 11.10 3.75 1.09
C PHE A 107 12.59 3.80 1.41
N VAL A 108 13.26 2.66 1.36
CA VAL A 108 14.70 2.60 1.64
C VAL A 108 15.47 3.52 0.68
N ALA A 109 15.09 3.51 -0.60
CA ALA A 109 15.73 4.39 -1.58
C ALA A 109 15.51 5.87 -1.28
N GLN A 110 14.44 6.20 -0.52
CA GLN A 110 14.14 7.57 -0.11
C GLN A 110 14.77 7.89 1.26
N ASN A 111 15.54 6.99 1.83
CA ASN A 111 16.08 7.11 3.20
C ASN A 111 14.97 7.18 4.24
N ALA A 112 13.85 6.52 3.97
CA ALA A 112 12.71 6.49 4.88
C ALA A 112 12.64 5.10 5.50
N PHE A 113 12.86 5.02 6.81
CA PHE A 113 12.96 3.73 7.47
C PHE A 113 11.85 3.45 8.46
N ARG A 114 11.40 4.47 9.21
CA ARG A 114 10.30 4.31 10.14
C ARG A 114 9.00 4.59 9.40
N ILE A 115 8.19 3.55 9.21
CA ILE A 115 7.02 3.61 8.33
C ILE A 115 5.78 3.26 9.14
N CYS A 116 4.70 4.04 9.00
CA CYS A 116 3.46 3.76 9.70
C CYS A 116 2.37 3.38 8.72
N VAL A 117 1.33 2.71 9.26
CA VAL A 117 0.17 2.32 8.47
C VAL A 117 -1.06 2.36 9.38
N ASP A 118 -2.13 2.93 8.84
CA ASP A 118 -3.43 2.98 9.51
C ASP A 118 -4.13 1.64 9.29
N VAL A 119 -4.67 1.07 10.36
CA VAL A 119 -5.42 -0.18 10.24
C VAL A 119 -6.54 -0.18 11.28
N ASP A 120 -7.77 -0.45 10.81
CA ASP A 120 -8.91 -0.59 11.70
C ASP A 120 -8.63 -1.74 12.66
N PRO A 121 -8.78 -1.52 13.99
CA PRO A 121 -8.54 -2.62 14.96
C PRO A 121 -9.39 -3.85 14.68
N ALA A 122 -10.55 -3.69 14.06
CA ALA A 122 -11.41 -4.82 13.73
C ALA A 122 -10.96 -5.57 12.48
N ASN A 123 -10.05 -5.00 11.70
CA ASN A 123 -9.55 -5.65 10.49
C ASN A 123 -8.39 -6.57 10.85
N THR A 124 -8.72 -7.74 11.41
CA THR A 124 -7.71 -8.66 11.91
C THR A 124 -6.87 -9.26 10.79
N THR A 125 -7.43 -9.37 9.58
CA THR A 125 -6.68 -9.89 8.44
C THR A 125 -5.54 -8.96 8.06
N ALA A 126 -5.83 -7.67 7.91
CA ALA A 126 -4.80 -6.70 7.56
C ALA A 126 -3.78 -6.57 8.69
N ARG A 127 -4.27 -6.51 9.92
CA ARG A 127 -3.40 -6.39 11.07
C ARG A 127 -2.42 -7.56 11.15
N GLY A 128 -2.94 -8.78 10.96
CA GLY A 128 -2.08 -9.97 10.98
C GLY A 128 -1.04 -9.96 9.86
N PHE A 129 -1.44 -9.48 8.69
CA PHE A 129 -0.51 -9.37 7.57
C PHE A 129 0.66 -8.44 7.92
N TYR A 130 0.36 -7.26 8.48
CA TYR A 130 1.43 -6.32 8.82
C TYR A 130 2.32 -6.87 9.93
N LEU A 131 1.72 -7.48 10.96
CA LEU A 131 2.51 -8.03 12.07
C LEU A 131 3.42 -9.15 11.58
N ARG A 132 2.93 -10.02 10.68
CA ARG A 132 3.78 -11.08 10.15
C ARG A 132 4.97 -10.54 9.37
N HIS A 133 4.86 -9.31 8.87
CA HIS A 133 5.94 -8.69 8.12
C HIS A 133 6.79 -7.75 8.97
N GLY A 134 6.65 -7.84 10.31
CA GLY A 134 7.54 -7.14 11.20
C GLY A 134 7.04 -5.83 11.78
N ALA A 135 5.78 -5.47 11.50
CA ALA A 135 5.22 -4.26 12.08
C ALA A 135 4.92 -4.47 13.57
N GLU A 136 4.84 -3.37 14.29
CA GLU A 136 4.60 -3.34 15.71
C GLU A 136 3.43 -2.41 16.03
N ASP A 137 2.83 -2.57 17.20
CA ASP A 137 1.75 -1.70 17.63
C ASP A 137 2.28 -0.30 17.92
N LEU A 138 1.61 0.71 17.39
CA LEU A 138 1.89 2.08 17.72
C LEU A 138 0.79 2.63 18.64
N ASN A 139 -0.44 2.46 18.22
CA ASN A 139 -1.62 2.82 19.01
C ASN A 139 -2.78 1.99 18.46
N PRO A 140 -4.02 2.12 18.96
CA PRO A 140 -5.10 1.22 18.53
C PRO A 140 -5.39 1.21 17.03
N HIS A 141 -5.14 2.34 16.34
CA HIS A 141 -5.45 2.43 14.92
C HIS A 141 -4.23 2.43 14.01
N TRP A 142 -3.02 2.31 14.57
CA TRP A 142 -1.80 2.44 13.78
C TRP A 142 -0.79 1.38 14.15
N LEU A 143 -0.14 0.84 13.14
CA LEU A 143 1.04 0.00 13.29
C LEU A 143 2.23 0.74 12.66
N PHE A 144 3.43 0.28 12.98
CA PHE A 144 4.61 0.88 12.37
C PHE A 144 5.74 -0.13 12.27
N TRP A 145 6.62 0.10 11.32
CA TRP A 145 7.90 -0.60 11.27
C TRP A 145 8.95 0.37 11.77
N SER A 146 9.73 -0.05 12.77
CA SER A 146 10.81 0.79 13.24
C SER A 146 11.90 0.89 12.18
N ASN A 147 12.04 -0.15 11.36
CA ASN A 147 12.95 -0.16 10.23
C ASN A 147 12.35 -1.05 9.13
N ILE A 148 11.87 -0.41 8.09
CA ILE A 148 11.17 -1.12 7.00
C ILE A 148 12.07 -2.12 6.29
N ARG A 149 13.39 -2.03 6.46
CA ARG A 149 14.30 -3.00 5.87
C ARG A 149 13.99 -4.43 6.30
N VAL A 150 13.31 -4.60 7.44
CA VAL A 150 12.96 -5.95 7.91
C VAL A 150 12.11 -6.68 6.87
N VAL A 151 11.32 -5.95 6.07
CA VAL A 151 10.52 -6.54 5.01
C VAL A 151 11.40 -7.12 3.90
N LEU A 152 12.56 -6.49 3.66
CA LEU A 152 13.47 -6.89 2.59
C LEU A 152 14.47 -7.93 3.03
N GLY A 153 14.86 -7.86 4.29
CA GLY A 153 16.08 -8.48 4.75
C GLY A 153 16.03 -9.92 5.09
N LYS A 154 14.87 -10.47 4.93
CA LYS A 154 14.83 -11.77 5.32
C LYS A 154 15.54 -12.55 4.40
N LYS A 155 16.34 -13.00 4.54
CA LYS A 155 17.01 -13.72 3.72
C LYS A 155 16.99 -14.78 4.00
#